data_d5df28b0d9a515489aa8f2ef39d23b1a
#
_entry.id   d5df28b0d9a515489aa8f2ef39d23b1a
#
_cell.length_a   1.000
_cell.length_b   1.000
_cell.length_c   1.000
_cell.angle_alpha   90.00
_cell.angle_beta   90.00
_cell.angle_gamma   90.00
#
_symmetry.space_group_name_H-M   'P 1'
#
loop_
_entity.id
_entity.type
_entity.pdbx_description
1 polymer ?
#
loop_
_entity_poly.entity_id
_entity_poly.type
_entity_poly.pdbx_seq_one_letter_code
_entity_poly.pdbx_strand_id
1 'polypeptide(L)'
;MKKSYASHLEVPETDMEEAKKFYGNIFDWSEEGVMQQWDENYILVNLGVNHTSFGLKKEEVKSKNQVVITMGVDDIDSKLKEVEKAGGKIIQVKYEIAPEVGFAGNFEDPFGNEWGLHSPPVK
;
A
#
# COMPACT_ATOMS: atom_id res chain seq x y z
N MET A 1 23.59 18.93 -1.51
CA MET A 1 22.33 18.98 -2.29
C MET A 1 21.41 17.88 -1.85
N LYS A 2 20.16 18.22 -1.58
CA LYS A 2 19.15 17.23 -1.18
C LYS A 2 18.65 16.46 -2.41
N LYS A 3 18.49 15.15 -2.24
CA LYS A 3 17.85 14.33 -3.28
C LYS A 3 16.35 14.49 -3.22
N SER A 4 15.71 14.50 -4.36
CA SER A 4 14.25 14.52 -4.44
C SER A 4 13.68 13.18 -3.96
N TYR A 5 12.50 13.23 -3.39
CA TYR A 5 11.78 12.06 -2.94
C TYR A 5 10.29 12.20 -3.29
N ALA A 6 9.58 11.10 -3.31
CA ALA A 6 8.16 11.15 -3.57
C ALA A 6 7.44 11.66 -2.32
N SER A 7 6.76 12.82 -2.45
CA SER A 7 6.06 13.42 -1.33
C SER A 7 4.60 13.00 -1.27
N HIS A 8 4.03 12.63 -2.42
CA HIS A 8 2.62 12.27 -2.52
C HIS A 8 2.42 11.32 -3.70
N LEU A 9 1.62 10.28 -3.50
CA LEU A 9 1.30 9.29 -4.51
C LEU A 9 -0.20 9.09 -4.56
N GLU A 10 -0.77 9.05 -5.74
CA GLU A 10 -2.19 8.76 -5.90
C GLU A 10 -2.40 7.32 -6.33
N VAL A 11 -3.36 6.66 -5.70
CA VAL A 11 -3.69 5.26 -5.97
C VAL A 11 -5.16 5.21 -6.40
N PRO A 12 -5.43 4.71 -7.62
CA PRO A 12 -6.81 4.66 -8.11
C PRO A 12 -7.63 3.55 -7.43
N GLU A 13 -8.87 3.87 -7.09
CA GLU A 13 -9.79 2.97 -6.43
C GLU A 13 -11.14 2.95 -7.16
N THR A 14 -11.74 1.78 -7.28
CA THR A 14 -13.06 1.69 -7.91
C THR A 14 -14.19 1.80 -6.89
N ASP A 15 -13.91 1.57 -5.62
CA ASP A 15 -14.89 1.63 -4.53
C ASP A 15 -14.21 2.21 -3.29
N MET A 16 -14.61 3.42 -2.90
CA MET A 16 -13.94 4.15 -1.81
C MET A 16 -14.20 3.53 -0.44
N GLU A 17 -15.40 3.01 -0.19
CA GLU A 17 -15.69 2.38 1.10
C GLU A 17 -14.89 1.07 1.27
N GLU A 18 -14.80 0.29 0.20
CA GLU A 18 -13.99 -0.93 0.20
C GLU A 18 -12.51 -0.60 0.37
N ALA A 19 -12.04 0.49 -0.29
CA ALA A 19 -10.65 0.94 -0.18
C ALA A 19 -10.29 1.30 1.25
N LYS A 20 -11.16 2.04 1.95
CA LYS A 20 -10.93 2.40 3.35
C LYS A 20 -10.77 1.15 4.22
N LYS A 21 -11.63 0.17 4.03
CA LYS A 21 -11.55 -1.08 4.80
C LYS A 21 -10.29 -1.85 4.48
N PHE A 22 -10.00 -2.00 3.20
CA PHE A 22 -8.84 -2.79 2.76
C PHE A 22 -7.54 -2.20 3.30
N TYR A 23 -7.24 -0.94 2.97
CA TYR A 23 -5.97 -0.33 3.39
C TYR A 23 -5.94 -0.04 4.89
N GLY A 24 -7.09 0.27 5.48
CA GLY A 24 -7.17 0.45 6.92
C GLY A 24 -6.74 -0.80 7.66
N ASN A 25 -7.13 -1.97 7.14
CA ASN A 25 -6.79 -3.25 7.76
C ASN A 25 -5.34 -3.65 7.51
N ILE A 26 -4.88 -3.61 6.25
CA ILE A 26 -3.57 -4.18 5.93
C ILE A 26 -2.40 -3.25 6.23
N PHE A 27 -2.61 -1.92 6.20
CA PHE A 27 -1.54 -0.94 6.46
C PHE A 27 -1.74 -0.18 7.77
N ASP A 28 -2.70 -0.59 8.58
CA ASP A 28 -3.01 0.05 9.87
C ASP A 28 -3.37 1.54 9.71
N TRP A 29 -4.04 1.88 8.62
CA TRP A 29 -4.46 3.25 8.34
C TRP A 29 -5.83 3.59 8.91
N SER A 30 -6.44 2.69 9.69
CA SER A 30 -7.76 2.92 10.28
C SER A 30 -7.72 3.83 11.51
N GLU A 31 -6.54 4.14 12.01
CA GLU A 31 -6.38 5.04 13.15
C GLU A 31 -6.96 6.42 12.82
N GLU A 32 -7.61 7.04 13.82
CA GLU A 32 -8.24 8.33 13.65
C GLU A 32 -7.25 9.39 13.15
N GLY A 33 -7.67 10.17 12.15
CA GLY A 33 -6.85 11.23 11.58
C GLY A 33 -5.96 10.80 10.43
N VAL A 34 -5.77 9.50 10.22
CA VAL A 34 -4.92 8.99 9.12
C VAL A 34 -5.64 9.17 7.80
N MET A 35 -6.83 8.60 7.65
CA MET A 35 -7.63 8.78 6.44
C MET A 35 -8.57 9.96 6.59
N GLN A 36 -8.38 10.95 5.72
CA GLN A 36 -9.15 12.20 5.74
C GLN A 36 -9.97 12.28 4.45
N GLN A 37 -11.27 12.13 4.59
CA GLN A 37 -12.20 12.19 3.45
C GLN A 37 -12.37 13.64 3.00
N TRP A 38 -11.88 13.96 1.79
CA TRP A 38 -12.03 15.30 1.24
C TRP A 38 -13.39 15.48 0.55
N ASP A 39 -13.79 14.48 -0.22
CA ASP A 39 -15.11 14.40 -0.84
C ASP A 39 -15.40 12.93 -1.15
N GLU A 40 -16.48 12.66 -1.87
CA GLU A 40 -16.88 11.27 -2.15
C GLU A 40 -15.90 10.54 -3.07
N ASN A 41 -14.99 11.27 -3.73
CA ASN A 41 -14.08 10.70 -4.73
C ASN A 41 -12.61 10.74 -4.32
N TYR A 42 -12.30 11.25 -3.12
CA TYR A 42 -10.90 11.41 -2.71
C TYR A 42 -10.70 11.31 -1.20
N ILE A 43 -9.76 10.50 -0.82
CA ILE A 43 -9.32 10.37 0.58
C ILE A 43 -7.83 10.67 0.65
N LEU A 44 -7.44 11.60 1.51
CA LEU A 44 -6.03 11.84 1.80
C LEU A 44 -5.59 10.91 2.93
N VAL A 45 -4.48 10.20 2.72
CA VAL A 45 -3.86 9.40 3.77
C VAL A 45 -2.67 10.19 4.29
N ASN A 46 -2.78 10.65 5.52
CA ASN A 46 -1.77 11.47 6.19
C ASN A 46 -1.03 10.64 7.22
N LEU A 47 0.25 10.37 6.95
CA LEU A 47 1.10 9.57 7.82
C LEU A 47 2.00 10.40 8.71
N GLY A 48 1.80 11.73 8.68
CA GLY A 48 2.58 12.64 9.51
C GLY A 48 3.63 13.43 8.74
N VAL A 49 4.27 14.34 9.45
CA VAL A 49 5.32 15.20 8.89
C VAL A 49 6.51 14.34 8.48
N ASN A 50 7.11 14.66 7.35
CA ASN A 50 8.29 13.98 6.79
C ASN A 50 8.00 12.56 6.28
N HIS A 51 6.73 12.22 6.06
CA HIS A 51 6.35 10.96 5.44
C HIS A 51 5.63 11.23 4.13
N THR A 52 5.78 10.29 3.20
CA THR A 52 5.02 10.33 1.95
C THR A 52 3.54 10.18 2.27
N SER A 53 2.70 11.03 1.69
CA SER A 53 1.26 10.89 1.80
C SER A 53 0.71 10.16 0.58
N PHE A 54 -0.52 9.63 0.72
CA PHE A 54 -1.21 8.97 -0.38
C PHE A 54 -2.55 9.64 -0.62
N GLY A 55 -3.00 9.63 -1.87
CA GLY A 55 -4.35 10.01 -2.22
C GLY A 55 -5.06 8.79 -2.79
N LEU A 56 -6.18 8.41 -2.19
CA LEU A 56 -7.02 7.36 -2.74
C LEU A 56 -8.06 8.06 -3.62
N LYS A 57 -7.96 7.84 -4.92
CA LYS A 57 -8.76 8.57 -5.90
C LYS A 57 -9.69 7.63 -6.63
N LYS A 58 -10.97 7.97 -6.68
CA LYS A 58 -11.95 7.13 -7.35
C LYS A 58 -11.76 7.16 -8.86
N GLU A 59 -11.77 5.97 -9.46
CA GLU A 59 -11.73 5.76 -10.90
C GLU A 59 -12.84 4.79 -11.32
N GLU A 60 -13.23 4.87 -12.59
CA GLU A 60 -14.35 4.06 -13.09
C GLU A 60 -13.98 2.59 -13.30
N VAL A 61 -12.73 2.31 -13.63
CA VAL A 61 -12.26 0.95 -13.93
C VAL A 61 -11.02 0.61 -13.13
N LYS A 62 -10.78 -0.69 -12.94
CA LYS A 62 -9.60 -1.16 -12.24
C LYS A 62 -8.32 -0.72 -12.94
N SER A 63 -7.35 -0.34 -12.13
CA SER A 63 -6.06 0.12 -12.61
C SER A 63 -5.23 -1.02 -13.18
N LYS A 64 -4.34 -0.66 -14.12
CA LYS A 64 -3.23 -1.51 -14.53
C LYS A 64 -1.97 -0.69 -14.31
N ASN A 65 -1.69 -0.37 -13.05
CA ASN A 65 -0.57 0.50 -12.77
C ASN A 65 0.76 -0.17 -13.09
N GLN A 66 1.65 0.61 -13.68
CA GLN A 66 2.98 0.15 -14.06
C GLN A 66 4.04 0.60 -13.08
N VAL A 67 3.67 1.45 -12.16
CA VAL A 67 4.53 1.88 -11.05
C VAL A 67 4.11 1.10 -9.82
N VAL A 68 5.04 0.32 -9.26
CA VAL A 68 4.76 -0.47 -8.07
C VAL A 68 5.27 0.26 -6.85
N ILE A 69 4.36 0.51 -5.90
CA ILE A 69 4.70 1.15 -4.63
C ILE A 69 5.04 0.05 -3.65
N THR A 70 6.22 0.13 -3.03
CA THR A 70 6.67 -0.85 -2.05
C THR A 70 6.54 -0.29 -0.64
N MET A 71 5.89 -1.06 0.23
CA MET A 71 5.66 -0.69 1.62
C MET A 71 6.56 -1.53 2.53
N GLY A 72 7.18 -0.87 3.51
CA GLY A 72 7.97 -1.57 4.52
C GLY A 72 7.06 -2.23 5.54
N VAL A 73 7.28 -3.50 5.83
CA VAL A 73 6.53 -4.26 6.84
C VAL A 73 7.50 -5.10 7.66
N ASP A 74 7.06 -5.56 8.82
CA ASP A 74 7.90 -6.39 9.69
C ASP A 74 7.90 -7.85 9.24
N ASP A 75 6.77 -8.34 8.77
CA ASP A 75 6.58 -9.75 8.42
C ASP A 75 5.76 -9.87 7.15
N ILE A 76 6.43 -10.23 6.06
CA ILE A 76 5.77 -10.33 4.75
C ILE A 76 4.76 -11.48 4.72
N ASP A 77 5.09 -12.63 5.29
CA ASP A 77 4.18 -13.78 5.27
C ASP A 77 2.86 -13.46 5.96
N SER A 78 2.92 -12.84 7.15
CA SER A 78 1.72 -12.42 7.87
C SER A 78 0.92 -11.39 7.08
N LYS A 79 1.62 -10.44 6.48
CA LYS A 79 0.96 -9.37 5.70
C LYS A 79 0.24 -9.94 4.49
N LEU A 80 0.86 -10.88 3.78
CA LEU A 80 0.24 -11.51 2.63
C LEU A 80 -1.03 -12.30 3.00
N LYS A 81 -1.02 -12.93 4.18
CA LYS A 81 -2.23 -13.61 4.68
C LYS A 81 -3.35 -12.62 4.96
N GLU A 82 -3.01 -11.48 5.57
CA GLU A 82 -3.98 -10.40 5.79
C GLU A 82 -4.55 -9.88 4.48
N VAL A 83 -3.70 -9.72 3.46
CA VAL A 83 -4.10 -9.26 2.13
C VAL A 83 -5.15 -10.21 1.54
N GLU A 84 -4.91 -11.52 1.59
CA GLU A 84 -5.87 -12.49 1.07
C GLU A 84 -7.20 -12.44 1.81
N LYS A 85 -7.16 -12.35 3.13
CA LYS A 85 -8.38 -12.23 3.94
C LYS A 85 -9.16 -10.96 3.62
N ALA A 86 -8.46 -9.89 3.27
CA ALA A 86 -9.08 -8.59 2.98
C ALA A 86 -9.56 -8.46 1.52
N GLY A 87 -9.37 -9.47 0.69
CA GLY A 87 -9.85 -9.48 -0.69
C GLY A 87 -8.79 -9.21 -1.74
N GLY A 88 -7.54 -9.10 -1.34
CA GLY A 88 -6.43 -8.95 -2.27
C GLY A 88 -5.94 -10.29 -2.79
N LYS A 89 -4.96 -10.24 -3.67
CA LYS A 89 -4.42 -11.41 -4.33
C LYS A 89 -2.90 -11.43 -4.23
N ILE A 90 -2.32 -12.54 -3.79
CA ILE A 90 -0.86 -12.69 -3.76
C ILE A 90 -0.35 -12.87 -5.18
N ILE A 91 0.59 -12.00 -5.59
CA ILE A 91 1.26 -12.11 -6.89
C ILE A 91 2.59 -12.84 -6.71
N GLN A 92 3.34 -12.46 -5.68
CA GLN A 92 4.64 -13.06 -5.40
C GLN A 92 4.78 -13.30 -3.90
N VAL A 93 4.98 -14.57 -3.53
CA VAL A 93 5.26 -14.91 -2.12
C VAL A 93 6.63 -14.38 -1.70
N LYS A 94 6.84 -14.32 -0.38
CA LYS A 94 8.10 -13.83 0.19
C LYS A 94 9.31 -14.53 -0.43
N TYR A 95 10.31 -13.73 -0.80
CA TYR A 95 11.62 -14.25 -1.24
C TYR A 95 12.73 -13.34 -0.72
N GLU A 96 13.93 -13.90 -0.58
CA GLU A 96 15.09 -13.11 -0.17
C GLU A 96 15.66 -12.38 -1.38
N ILE A 97 15.82 -11.05 -1.27
CA ILE A 97 16.44 -10.25 -2.33
C ILE A 97 17.95 -10.46 -2.30
N ALA A 98 18.55 -10.25 -1.13
CA ALA A 98 19.96 -10.45 -0.84
C ALA A 98 20.12 -10.42 0.67
N PRO A 99 21.16 -11.06 1.22
CA PRO A 99 21.35 -11.11 2.69
C PRO A 99 21.40 -9.74 3.36
N GLU A 100 21.93 -8.73 2.68
CA GLU A 100 22.05 -7.38 3.23
C GLU A 100 20.87 -6.48 2.91
N VAL A 101 19.95 -6.91 2.04
CA VAL A 101 18.79 -6.10 1.63
C VAL A 101 17.50 -6.55 2.33
N GLY A 102 17.34 -7.85 2.52
CA GLY A 102 16.16 -8.42 3.15
C GLY A 102 15.25 -9.13 2.16
N PHE A 103 13.95 -9.00 2.39
CA PHE A 103 12.95 -9.82 1.71
C PHE A 103 11.93 -8.95 0.98
N ALA A 104 11.28 -9.55 -0.02
CA ALA A 104 10.24 -8.89 -0.78
C ALA A 104 9.08 -9.85 -1.07
N GLY A 105 7.94 -9.28 -1.41
CA GLY A 105 6.77 -9.98 -1.89
C GLY A 105 5.87 -8.97 -2.58
N ASN A 106 4.87 -9.44 -3.30
CA ASN A 106 3.98 -8.55 -4.05
C ASN A 106 2.54 -9.05 -3.96
N PHE A 107 1.60 -8.10 -3.99
CA PHE A 107 0.18 -8.43 -4.06
C PHE A 107 -0.56 -7.45 -4.97
N GLU A 108 -1.75 -7.85 -5.37
CA GLU A 108 -2.68 -7.00 -6.10
C GLU A 108 -3.84 -6.68 -5.16
N ASP A 109 -4.21 -5.40 -5.06
CA ASP A 109 -5.36 -5.02 -4.26
C ASP A 109 -6.66 -5.31 -5.03
N PRO A 110 -7.84 -5.15 -4.40
CA PRO A 110 -9.12 -5.45 -5.08
C PRO A 110 -9.41 -4.54 -6.27
N PHE A 111 -8.62 -3.48 -6.48
CA PHE A 111 -8.86 -2.46 -7.50
C PHE A 111 -7.90 -2.58 -8.68
N GLY A 112 -7.05 -3.61 -8.69
CA GLY A 112 -6.11 -3.87 -9.78
C GLY A 112 -4.75 -3.23 -9.61
N ASN A 113 -4.46 -2.62 -8.47
CA ASN A 113 -3.15 -2.01 -8.21
C ASN A 113 -2.19 -3.04 -7.65
N GLU A 114 -0.99 -3.10 -8.20
CA GLU A 114 0.06 -3.94 -7.64
C GLU A 114 0.86 -3.18 -6.58
N TRP A 115 1.11 -3.84 -5.45
CA TRP A 115 1.91 -3.31 -4.36
C TRP A 115 3.06 -4.25 -4.06
N GLY A 116 4.21 -3.68 -3.73
CA GLY A 116 5.34 -4.43 -3.21
C GLY A 116 5.40 -4.36 -1.69
N LEU A 117 5.97 -5.38 -1.08
CA LEU A 117 6.27 -5.43 0.34
C LEU A 117 7.77 -5.68 0.52
N HIS A 118 8.34 -5.04 1.53
CA HIS A 118 9.75 -5.23 1.88
C HIS A 118 9.86 -5.39 3.39
N SER A 119 10.68 -6.35 3.82
CA SER A 119 11.07 -6.48 5.21
C SER A 119 12.58 -6.52 5.32
N PRO A 120 13.16 -6.02 6.45
CA PRO A 120 14.60 -5.95 6.59
C PRO A 120 15.23 -7.34 6.71
N PRO A 121 16.57 -7.43 6.48
CA PRO A 121 17.25 -8.71 6.63
C PRO A 121 17.22 -9.20 8.08
N VAL A 122 17.33 -10.51 8.24
CA VAL A 122 17.44 -11.15 9.56
C VAL A 122 18.83 -10.85 10.10
N LYS A 123 18.89 -10.46 11.36
CA LYS A 123 20.16 -10.16 12.03
C LYS A 123 20.74 -11.41 12.67
#